data_230c6511cccc6f157fd71ea81aa85ccb
#
_entry.id   230c6511cccc6f157fd71ea81aa85ccb
#
_cell.length_a   1.000
_cell.length_b   1.000
_cell.length_c   1.000
_cell.angle_alpha   90.00
_cell.angle_beta   90.00
_cell.angle_gamma   90.00
#
_symmetry.space_group_name_H-M   'P 1'
#
loop_
_entity.id
_entity.type
_entity.pdbx_description
1 polymer ?
#
loop_
_entity_poly.entity_id
_entity_poly.type
_entity_poly.pdbx_seq_one_letter_code
_entity_poly.pdbx_strand_id
1 'polypeptide(L)'
;MKIAVIGAGAIGGVVAAYLKKAGEDVVLIGRSSQVDVINDKGLTIKGVRGTETILVPALTRLDKSYDLVIFTVKTQDLEEAFAHNCEFLEPGGLILTTQNGVQADNILSGHFDRDRQLSSIVMFGSTYTKPGEITFNFEGDWIIGRPLMPLDPTAHAVADVLGKAFKMVPSTNIMGQKYLKLFVNFNNCIPALVGKSMQETFSDMDLCRLSIMLLREGVGIIDQANIELVSLPDFPKERVYGLTQMPIEQAAGIMNKTLTSLSKEPLYGSILQSVMRGKPSEIDFINGEIAHLAAHFKMPPTLNAKIVDMVHEVERTGKYFSVDEVKKAFELLANQGT
;
A
#
# COMPACT_ATOMS: atom_id res chain seq x y z
N MET A 1 -17.89 -11.69 15.62
CA MET A 1 -18.28 -10.89 14.45
C MET A 1 -18.19 -11.78 13.23
N LYS A 2 -19.15 -11.69 12.30
CA LYS A 2 -19.06 -12.37 10.98
C LYS A 2 -18.24 -11.49 10.05
N ILE A 3 -17.09 -11.98 9.62
CA ILE A 3 -16.12 -11.19 8.84
C ILE A 3 -15.91 -11.84 7.48
N ALA A 4 -16.00 -11.07 6.42
CA ALA A 4 -15.55 -11.47 5.10
C ALA A 4 -14.29 -10.71 4.72
N VAL A 5 -13.29 -11.42 4.19
CA VAL A 5 -12.07 -10.83 3.66
C VAL A 5 -12.07 -11.01 2.15
N ILE A 6 -12.21 -9.94 1.39
CA ILE A 6 -12.24 -9.97 -0.08
C ILE A 6 -10.84 -9.74 -0.62
N GLY A 7 -10.26 -10.78 -1.22
CA GLY A 7 -8.92 -10.81 -1.78
C GLY A 7 -8.02 -11.86 -1.11
N ALA A 8 -7.93 -13.06 -1.68
CA ALA A 8 -7.07 -14.14 -1.19
C ALA A 8 -5.59 -13.94 -1.60
N GLY A 9 -5.10 -12.69 -1.50
CA GLY A 9 -3.72 -12.30 -1.73
C GLY A 9 -2.86 -12.40 -0.47
N ALA A 10 -1.71 -11.72 -0.48
CA ALA A 10 -0.75 -11.74 0.62
C ALA A 10 -1.35 -11.18 1.93
N ILE A 11 -1.93 -9.99 1.88
CA ILE A 11 -2.53 -9.33 3.06
C ILE A 11 -3.80 -10.05 3.48
N GLY A 12 -4.74 -10.28 2.56
CA GLY A 12 -6.02 -10.88 2.90
C GLY A 12 -5.91 -12.30 3.47
N GLY A 13 -4.98 -13.10 2.96
CA GLY A 13 -4.75 -14.43 3.50
C GLY A 13 -4.18 -14.40 4.92
N VAL A 14 -3.21 -13.52 5.22
CA VAL A 14 -2.70 -13.32 6.59
C VAL A 14 -3.80 -12.84 7.52
N VAL A 15 -4.61 -11.86 7.09
CA VAL A 15 -5.73 -11.32 7.87
C VAL A 15 -6.76 -12.40 8.17
N ALA A 16 -7.23 -13.12 7.15
CA ALA A 16 -8.23 -14.18 7.32
C ALA A 16 -7.72 -15.32 8.21
N ALA A 17 -6.48 -15.77 8.00
CA ALA A 17 -5.89 -16.85 8.78
C ALA A 17 -5.79 -16.50 10.27
N TYR A 18 -5.21 -15.37 10.61
CA TYR A 18 -5.00 -15.02 12.02
C TYR A 18 -6.28 -14.60 12.74
N LEU A 19 -7.24 -13.95 12.08
CA LEU A 19 -8.56 -13.71 12.65
C LEU A 19 -9.31 -15.03 12.90
N LYS A 20 -9.24 -15.99 11.97
CA LYS A 20 -9.82 -17.34 12.17
C LYS A 20 -9.18 -18.06 13.35
N LYS A 21 -7.85 -18.01 13.46
CA LYS A 21 -7.11 -18.58 14.59
C LYS A 21 -7.47 -17.91 15.92
N ALA A 22 -7.76 -16.61 15.91
CA ALA A 22 -8.23 -15.86 17.08
C ALA A 22 -9.69 -16.15 17.47
N GLY A 23 -10.39 -17.04 16.74
CA GLY A 23 -11.74 -17.50 17.06
C GLY A 23 -12.86 -16.69 16.38
N GLU A 24 -12.54 -15.82 15.43
CA GLU A 24 -13.57 -15.07 14.70
C GLU A 24 -14.25 -15.94 13.61
N ASP A 25 -15.50 -15.61 13.27
CA ASP A 25 -16.22 -16.21 12.15
C ASP A 25 -15.79 -15.57 10.85
N VAL A 26 -14.81 -16.16 10.17
CA VAL A 26 -14.15 -15.58 9.00
C VAL A 26 -14.35 -16.42 7.74
N VAL A 27 -14.65 -15.78 6.63
CA VAL A 27 -14.59 -16.34 5.28
C VAL A 27 -13.60 -15.56 4.41
N LEU A 28 -12.86 -16.23 3.55
CA LEU A 28 -11.93 -15.61 2.60
C LEU A 28 -12.50 -15.70 1.18
N ILE A 29 -12.59 -14.56 0.51
CA ILE A 29 -13.09 -14.48 -0.87
C ILE A 29 -11.90 -14.38 -1.83
N GLY A 30 -11.85 -15.27 -2.82
CA GLY A 30 -10.76 -15.33 -3.79
C GLY A 30 -11.17 -15.91 -5.14
N ARG A 31 -10.21 -16.00 -6.05
CA ARG A 31 -10.42 -16.66 -7.35
C ARG A 31 -10.51 -18.18 -7.19
N SER A 32 -11.25 -18.87 -8.07
CA SER A 32 -11.47 -20.33 -7.98
C SER A 32 -10.19 -21.12 -7.73
N SER A 33 -9.11 -20.81 -8.46
CA SER A 33 -7.82 -21.49 -8.30
C SER A 33 -7.17 -21.34 -6.90
N GLN A 34 -7.54 -20.30 -6.15
CA GLN A 34 -7.10 -20.11 -4.78
C GLN A 34 -8.05 -20.81 -3.80
N VAL A 35 -9.35 -20.65 -4.02
CA VAL A 35 -10.43 -21.20 -3.19
C VAL A 35 -10.33 -22.72 -3.11
N ASP A 36 -10.14 -23.39 -4.24
CA ASP A 36 -10.05 -24.85 -4.32
C ASP A 36 -8.90 -25.38 -3.45
N VAL A 37 -7.72 -24.75 -3.55
CA VAL A 37 -6.53 -25.13 -2.78
C VAL A 37 -6.73 -24.83 -1.30
N ILE A 38 -7.31 -23.68 -0.93
CA ILE A 38 -7.50 -23.27 0.46
C ILE A 38 -8.52 -24.18 1.15
N ASN A 39 -9.59 -24.57 0.47
CA ASN A 39 -10.59 -25.49 1.04
C ASN A 39 -10.07 -26.92 1.16
N ASP A 40 -9.18 -27.36 0.25
CA ASP A 40 -8.59 -28.71 0.29
C ASP A 40 -7.48 -28.83 1.35
N LYS A 41 -6.58 -27.84 1.44
CA LYS A 41 -5.32 -27.93 2.22
C LYS A 41 -5.21 -26.93 3.37
N GLY A 42 -6.14 -25.99 3.48
CA GLY A 42 -6.00 -24.84 4.37
C GLY A 42 -5.05 -23.79 3.81
N LEU A 43 -4.84 -22.76 4.61
CA LEU A 43 -3.95 -21.63 4.30
C LEU A 43 -2.69 -21.73 5.14
N THR A 44 -1.56 -22.00 4.51
CA THR A 44 -0.25 -22.12 5.17
C THR A 44 0.42 -20.76 5.24
N ILE A 45 0.65 -20.27 6.46
CA ILE A 45 1.39 -19.05 6.74
C ILE A 45 2.76 -19.43 7.28
N LYS A 46 3.83 -18.93 6.63
CA LYS A 46 5.23 -19.08 7.05
C LYS A 46 5.78 -17.72 7.44
N GLY A 47 6.83 -17.66 8.22
CA GLY A 47 7.57 -16.42 8.47
C GLY A 47 7.69 -16.03 9.93
N VAL A 48 7.51 -14.75 10.24
CA VAL A 48 7.86 -14.17 11.55
C VAL A 48 7.11 -14.80 12.73
N ARG A 49 5.90 -15.36 12.53
CA ARG A 49 5.14 -16.11 13.55
C ARG A 49 5.35 -17.63 13.49
N GLY A 50 6.35 -18.10 12.73
CA GLY A 50 6.58 -19.52 12.49
C GLY A 50 5.87 -20.06 11.25
N THR A 51 5.61 -21.37 11.21
CA THR A 51 4.90 -22.01 10.11
C THR A 51 3.69 -22.76 10.65
N GLU A 52 2.53 -22.45 10.13
CA GLU A 52 1.28 -23.10 10.52
C GLU A 52 0.29 -23.15 9.35
N THR A 53 -0.61 -24.12 9.38
CA THR A 53 -1.70 -24.24 8.41
C THR A 53 -3.02 -24.05 9.14
N ILE A 54 -3.83 -23.11 8.68
CA ILE A 54 -5.10 -22.72 9.29
C ILE A 54 -6.23 -23.03 8.30
N LEU A 55 -7.24 -23.74 8.76
CA LEU A 55 -8.44 -24.02 7.97
C LEU A 55 -9.33 -22.78 7.97
N VAL A 56 -9.38 -22.10 6.85
CA VAL A 56 -10.21 -20.91 6.62
C VAL A 56 -11.21 -21.26 5.53
N PRO A 57 -12.53 -21.16 5.75
CA PRO A 57 -13.51 -21.29 4.69
C PRO A 57 -13.24 -20.28 3.58
N ALA A 58 -13.24 -20.72 2.32
CA ALA A 58 -13.00 -19.85 1.19
C ALA A 58 -14.10 -19.99 0.13
N LEU A 59 -14.53 -18.87 -0.45
CA LEU A 59 -15.57 -18.79 -1.47
C LEU A 59 -15.10 -17.92 -2.63
N THR A 60 -15.74 -18.05 -3.80
CA THR A 60 -15.44 -17.20 -4.95
C THR A 60 -16.17 -15.86 -4.91
N ARG A 61 -17.26 -15.77 -4.15
CA ARG A 61 -18.04 -14.55 -3.86
C ARG A 61 -18.71 -14.67 -2.50
N LEU A 62 -19.20 -13.57 -1.96
CA LEU A 62 -20.04 -13.59 -0.76
C LEU A 62 -21.29 -14.45 -1.00
N ASP A 63 -21.75 -15.16 0.02
CA ASP A 63 -22.93 -16.01 0.02
C ASP A 63 -24.06 -15.51 0.92
N LYS A 64 -23.78 -14.51 1.71
CA LYS A 64 -24.69 -13.85 2.68
C LYS A 64 -24.12 -12.50 3.12
N SER A 65 -24.86 -11.77 3.94
CA SER A 65 -24.39 -10.55 4.59
C SER A 65 -23.43 -10.84 5.75
N TYR A 66 -22.47 -9.93 5.92
CA TYR A 66 -21.44 -9.97 6.96
C TYR A 66 -21.44 -8.67 7.76
N ASP A 67 -21.06 -8.75 9.04
CA ASP A 67 -20.99 -7.58 9.93
C ASP A 67 -19.84 -6.64 9.52
N LEU A 68 -18.74 -7.22 9.01
CA LEU A 68 -17.56 -6.51 8.54
C LEU A 68 -17.04 -7.14 7.25
N VAL A 69 -16.87 -6.34 6.21
CA VAL A 69 -16.23 -6.73 4.95
C VAL A 69 -14.91 -5.99 4.79
N ILE A 70 -13.81 -6.71 4.74
CA ILE A 70 -12.45 -6.18 4.61
C ILE A 70 -11.98 -6.36 3.17
N PHE A 71 -11.81 -5.25 2.44
CA PHE A 71 -11.27 -5.28 1.08
C PHE A 71 -9.74 -5.28 1.13
N THR A 72 -9.13 -6.35 0.61
CA THR A 72 -7.68 -6.55 0.55
C THR A 72 -7.18 -6.80 -0.88
N VAL A 73 -8.04 -6.66 -1.88
CA VAL A 73 -7.65 -6.60 -3.28
C VAL A 73 -6.82 -5.34 -3.55
N LYS A 74 -6.09 -5.28 -4.65
CA LYS A 74 -5.42 -4.04 -5.05
C LYS A 74 -6.43 -2.97 -5.43
N THR A 75 -6.03 -1.70 -5.38
CA THR A 75 -6.92 -0.56 -5.66
C THR A 75 -7.56 -0.66 -7.05
N GLN A 76 -6.82 -1.06 -8.07
CA GLN A 76 -7.32 -1.23 -9.43
C GLN A 76 -8.36 -2.37 -9.59
N ASP A 77 -8.38 -3.32 -8.66
CA ASP A 77 -9.33 -4.45 -8.68
C ASP A 77 -10.57 -4.18 -7.79
N LEU A 78 -10.64 -3.02 -7.13
CA LEU A 78 -11.63 -2.76 -6.08
C LEU A 78 -13.05 -2.63 -6.62
N GLU A 79 -13.24 -1.90 -7.73
CA GLU A 79 -14.55 -1.74 -8.39
C GLU A 79 -15.12 -3.08 -8.85
N GLU A 80 -14.28 -3.93 -9.47
CA GLU A 80 -14.69 -5.26 -9.91
C GLU A 80 -15.06 -6.14 -8.70
N ALA A 81 -14.23 -6.11 -7.64
CA ALA A 81 -14.48 -6.85 -6.42
C ALA A 81 -15.77 -6.39 -5.71
N PHE A 82 -16.04 -5.09 -5.72
CA PHE A 82 -17.29 -4.53 -5.22
C PHE A 82 -18.47 -5.01 -6.06
N ALA A 83 -18.44 -4.81 -7.38
CA ALA A 83 -19.52 -5.18 -8.29
C ALA A 83 -19.88 -6.68 -8.19
N HIS A 84 -18.86 -7.53 -8.04
CA HIS A 84 -19.06 -8.99 -7.91
C HIS A 84 -19.76 -9.41 -6.61
N ASN A 85 -19.70 -8.58 -5.57
CA ASN A 85 -20.19 -8.89 -4.22
C ASN A 85 -21.32 -7.96 -3.74
N CYS A 86 -21.68 -6.92 -4.50
CA CYS A 86 -22.57 -5.83 -4.05
C CYS A 86 -23.95 -6.32 -3.55
N GLU A 87 -24.47 -7.40 -4.09
CA GLU A 87 -25.75 -8.03 -3.69
C GLU A 87 -25.79 -8.40 -2.19
N PHE A 88 -24.63 -8.73 -1.60
CA PHE A 88 -24.50 -9.16 -0.21
C PHE A 88 -23.91 -8.09 0.73
N LEU A 89 -23.63 -6.91 0.20
CA LEU A 89 -23.13 -5.77 0.97
C LEU A 89 -24.30 -4.95 1.53
N GLU A 90 -25.07 -5.57 2.39
CA GLU A 90 -26.32 -5.08 2.96
C GLU A 90 -26.20 -3.75 3.72
N PRO A 91 -27.31 -2.96 3.83
CA PRO A 91 -27.36 -1.83 4.74
C PRO A 91 -27.08 -2.26 6.18
N GLY A 92 -26.08 -1.62 6.82
CA GLY A 92 -25.67 -1.91 8.20
C GLY A 92 -24.33 -2.65 8.35
N GLY A 93 -23.88 -3.43 7.36
CA GLY A 93 -22.54 -4.02 7.38
C GLY A 93 -21.44 -2.95 7.21
N LEU A 94 -20.34 -3.10 7.93
CA LEU A 94 -19.18 -2.20 7.87
C LEU A 94 -18.24 -2.61 6.75
N ILE A 95 -17.62 -1.62 6.12
CA ILE A 95 -16.63 -1.81 5.07
C ILE A 95 -15.28 -1.27 5.57
N LEU A 96 -14.23 -2.06 5.43
CA LEU A 96 -12.86 -1.66 5.77
C LEU A 96 -11.95 -1.77 4.56
N THR A 97 -11.32 -0.65 4.18
CA THR A 97 -10.27 -0.60 3.15
C THR A 97 -8.90 -0.86 3.75
N THR A 98 -8.02 -1.54 2.99
CA THR A 98 -6.63 -1.81 3.41
C THR A 98 -5.59 -1.38 2.37
N GLN A 99 -6.02 -0.80 1.27
CA GLN A 99 -5.20 -0.45 0.12
C GLN A 99 -4.21 0.67 0.45
N ASN A 100 -3.05 0.63 -0.21
CA ASN A 100 -2.15 1.78 -0.25
C ASN A 100 -2.80 2.95 -1.00
N GLY A 101 -2.38 4.17 -0.67
CA GLY A 101 -2.99 5.36 -1.24
C GLY A 101 -4.33 5.72 -0.62
N VAL A 102 -5.00 6.69 -1.22
CA VAL A 102 -6.26 7.29 -0.70
C VAL A 102 -7.47 6.98 -1.59
N GLN A 103 -7.24 6.48 -2.81
CA GLN A 103 -8.31 6.30 -3.80
C GLN A 103 -9.33 5.23 -3.44
N ALA A 104 -8.92 4.17 -2.73
CA ALA A 104 -9.84 3.11 -2.31
C ALA A 104 -11.01 3.65 -1.47
N ASP A 105 -10.72 4.61 -0.59
CA ASP A 105 -11.76 5.25 0.24
C ASP A 105 -12.69 6.12 -0.60
N ASN A 106 -12.16 6.84 -1.60
CA ASN A 106 -12.94 7.64 -2.54
C ASN A 106 -13.83 6.76 -3.43
N ILE A 107 -13.30 5.66 -3.96
CA ILE A 107 -14.05 4.69 -4.77
C ILE A 107 -15.26 4.17 -3.99
N LEU A 108 -15.05 3.68 -2.78
CA LEU A 108 -16.12 3.10 -1.98
C LEU A 108 -17.09 4.15 -1.42
N SER A 109 -16.68 5.42 -1.30
CA SER A 109 -17.57 6.50 -0.84
C SER A 109 -18.73 6.77 -1.81
N GLY A 110 -18.62 6.37 -3.06
CA GLY A 110 -19.70 6.41 -4.05
C GLY A 110 -20.76 5.32 -3.85
N HIS A 111 -20.48 4.30 -3.05
CA HIS A 111 -21.32 3.11 -2.91
C HIS A 111 -21.91 2.93 -1.50
N PHE A 112 -21.31 3.54 -0.49
CA PHE A 112 -21.68 3.34 0.91
C PHE A 112 -21.83 4.66 1.68
N ASP A 113 -22.72 4.67 2.65
CA ASP A 113 -22.84 5.77 3.59
C ASP A 113 -21.57 5.93 4.43
N ARG A 114 -21.25 7.16 4.83
CA ARG A 114 -20.01 7.51 5.53
C ARG A 114 -19.82 6.78 6.86
N ASP A 115 -20.89 6.51 7.57
CA ASP A 115 -20.90 5.80 8.85
C ASP A 115 -20.60 4.31 8.71
N ARG A 116 -20.74 3.75 7.50
CA ARG A 116 -20.39 2.37 7.19
C ARG A 116 -18.91 2.18 6.81
N GLN A 117 -18.21 3.25 6.46
CA GLN A 117 -16.84 3.17 5.94
C GLN A 117 -15.81 3.30 7.05
N LEU A 118 -14.88 2.38 7.05
CA LEU A 118 -13.63 2.39 7.79
C LEU A 118 -12.47 2.33 6.82
N SER A 119 -11.41 3.01 7.16
CA SER A 119 -10.17 3.01 6.40
C SER A 119 -9.03 2.49 7.26
N SER A 120 -8.03 1.86 6.65
CA SER A 120 -6.88 1.41 7.41
C SER A 120 -5.56 1.51 6.66
N ILE A 121 -4.49 1.48 7.44
CA ILE A 121 -3.11 1.43 6.99
C ILE A 121 -2.46 0.18 7.55
N VAL A 122 -2.11 -0.75 6.67
CA VAL A 122 -1.38 -1.97 7.02
C VAL A 122 0.11 -1.68 7.00
N MET A 123 0.79 -1.81 8.15
CA MET A 123 2.24 -1.59 8.29
C MET A 123 3.01 -2.90 8.42
N PHE A 124 2.36 -4.06 8.54
CA PHE A 124 2.99 -5.37 8.43
C PHE A 124 3.18 -5.78 6.96
N GLY A 125 4.12 -6.68 6.70
CA GLY A 125 4.44 -7.12 5.35
C GLY A 125 4.25 -8.62 5.13
N SER A 126 3.71 -8.98 3.96
CA SER A 126 3.55 -10.37 3.54
C SER A 126 3.78 -10.54 2.04
N THR A 127 4.17 -11.75 1.67
CA THR A 127 4.40 -12.15 0.28
C THR A 127 3.52 -13.34 -0.08
N TYR A 128 2.74 -13.20 -1.14
CA TYR A 128 2.00 -14.31 -1.73
C TYR A 128 2.97 -15.20 -2.52
N THR A 129 3.14 -16.44 -2.09
CA THR A 129 4.07 -17.38 -2.71
C THR A 129 3.39 -18.19 -3.82
N LYS A 130 2.28 -18.83 -3.50
CA LYS A 130 1.42 -19.59 -4.42
C LYS A 130 0.04 -19.78 -3.80
N PRO A 131 -0.97 -20.32 -4.52
CA PRO A 131 -2.27 -20.62 -3.94
C PRO A 131 -2.13 -21.42 -2.63
N GLY A 132 -2.76 -20.95 -1.55
CA GLY A 132 -2.72 -21.57 -0.23
C GLY A 132 -1.43 -21.37 0.57
N GLU A 133 -0.41 -20.67 0.06
CA GLU A 133 0.84 -20.39 0.80
C GLU A 133 1.23 -18.92 0.78
N ILE A 134 1.47 -18.36 1.97
CA ILE A 134 1.88 -16.97 2.17
C ILE A 134 3.06 -16.90 3.14
N THR A 135 3.99 -16.01 2.90
CA THR A 135 5.05 -15.67 3.86
C THR A 135 4.69 -14.37 4.56
N PHE A 136 4.57 -14.40 5.88
CA PHE A 136 4.41 -13.23 6.74
C PHE A 136 5.80 -12.71 7.10
N ASN A 137 6.24 -11.64 6.42
CA ASN A 137 7.63 -11.21 6.42
C ASN A 137 8.03 -10.49 7.71
N PHE A 138 7.18 -9.59 8.19
CA PHE A 138 7.41 -8.79 9.41
C PHE A 138 6.10 -8.30 10.00
N GLU A 139 6.11 -8.13 11.31
CA GLU A 139 5.05 -7.51 12.08
C GLU A 139 5.02 -6.00 11.86
N GLY A 140 3.88 -5.39 12.16
CA GLY A 140 3.71 -3.95 12.12
C GLY A 140 2.34 -3.55 12.64
N ASP A 141 2.15 -2.28 12.87
CA ASP A 141 0.87 -1.74 13.30
C ASP A 141 -0.19 -1.87 12.18
N TRP A 142 -1.43 -2.05 12.56
CA TRP A 142 -2.57 -1.89 11.67
C TRP A 142 -3.38 -0.71 12.18
N ILE A 143 -3.25 0.43 11.48
CA ILE A 143 -3.90 1.68 11.87
C ILE A 143 -5.30 1.68 11.27
N ILE A 144 -6.31 2.06 12.06
CA ILE A 144 -7.72 2.10 11.64
C ILE A 144 -8.36 3.44 12.01
N GLY A 145 -9.20 3.96 11.15
CA GLY A 145 -9.93 5.20 11.40
C GLY A 145 -11.12 5.38 10.45
N ARG A 146 -11.76 6.52 10.57
CA ARG A 146 -12.84 6.96 9.69
C ARG A 146 -12.29 7.89 8.61
N PRO A 147 -12.48 7.59 7.30
CA PRO A 147 -11.96 8.47 6.25
C PRO A 147 -12.71 9.79 6.11
N LEU A 148 -14.01 9.81 6.45
CA LEU A 148 -14.92 10.92 6.12
C LEU A 148 -15.62 11.52 7.35
N MET A 149 -15.30 11.06 8.54
CA MET A 149 -15.92 11.49 9.80
C MET A 149 -14.97 11.26 10.99
N PRO A 150 -15.21 11.85 12.15
CA PRO A 150 -14.40 11.59 13.35
C PRO A 150 -14.42 10.13 13.78
N LEU A 151 -13.35 9.70 14.47
CA LEU A 151 -13.25 8.39 15.09
C LEU A 151 -14.40 8.21 16.09
N ASP A 152 -15.05 7.05 16.04
CA ASP A 152 -16.27 6.74 16.81
C ASP A 152 -16.17 5.39 17.55
N PRO A 153 -17.14 5.08 18.43
CA PRO A 153 -17.17 3.79 19.15
C PRO A 153 -17.21 2.57 18.22
N THR A 154 -17.82 2.69 17.04
CA THR A 154 -17.87 1.59 16.05
C THR A 154 -16.47 1.25 15.52
N ALA A 155 -15.67 2.26 15.20
CA ALA A 155 -14.28 2.05 14.78
C ALA A 155 -13.44 1.41 15.89
N HIS A 156 -13.64 1.80 17.16
CA HIS A 156 -13.00 1.16 18.30
C HIS A 156 -13.43 -0.31 18.46
N ALA A 157 -14.72 -0.61 18.34
CA ALA A 157 -15.21 -1.98 18.43
C ALA A 157 -14.62 -2.89 17.33
N VAL A 158 -14.46 -2.38 16.10
CA VAL A 158 -13.78 -3.10 15.03
C VAL A 158 -12.29 -3.27 15.35
N ALA A 159 -11.63 -2.22 15.85
CA ALA A 159 -10.23 -2.31 16.29
C ALA A 159 -10.03 -3.38 17.37
N ASP A 160 -10.95 -3.49 18.34
CA ASP A 160 -10.88 -4.52 19.41
C ASP A 160 -11.01 -5.94 18.85
N VAL A 161 -11.89 -6.15 17.87
CA VAL A 161 -12.04 -7.46 17.20
C VAL A 161 -10.79 -7.83 16.41
N LEU A 162 -10.26 -6.91 15.59
CA LEU A 162 -9.04 -7.13 14.82
C LEU A 162 -7.81 -7.24 15.74
N GLY A 163 -7.84 -6.56 16.89
CA GLY A 163 -6.81 -6.54 17.93
C GLY A 163 -6.52 -7.89 18.57
N LYS A 164 -7.44 -8.87 18.44
CA LYS A 164 -7.19 -10.24 18.86
C LYS A 164 -6.10 -10.94 18.05
N ALA A 165 -5.82 -10.45 16.84
CA ALA A 165 -4.86 -11.04 15.91
C ALA A 165 -3.71 -10.09 15.52
N PHE A 166 -3.92 -8.78 15.58
CA PHE A 166 -3.00 -7.76 15.08
C PHE A 166 -2.84 -6.60 16.07
N LYS A 167 -1.72 -5.90 16.01
CA LYS A 167 -1.51 -4.67 16.80
C LYS A 167 -2.28 -3.51 16.18
N MET A 168 -3.46 -3.20 16.70
CA MET A 168 -4.32 -2.14 16.20
C MET A 168 -3.97 -0.78 16.80
N VAL A 169 -4.01 0.26 15.97
CA VAL A 169 -3.80 1.66 16.36
C VAL A 169 -4.96 2.51 15.84
N PRO A 170 -5.89 2.96 16.71
CA PRO A 170 -6.95 3.88 16.31
C PRO A 170 -6.39 5.24 15.87
N SER A 171 -6.93 5.81 14.80
CA SER A 171 -6.54 7.08 14.21
C SER A 171 -7.67 8.10 14.21
N THR A 172 -7.41 9.30 14.66
CA THR A 172 -8.34 10.44 14.58
C THR A 172 -8.28 11.17 13.24
N ASN A 173 -7.20 10.94 12.45
CA ASN A 173 -7.05 11.48 11.10
C ASN A 173 -6.33 10.47 10.20
N ILE A 174 -7.06 9.42 9.81
CA ILE A 174 -6.52 8.33 8.99
C ILE A 174 -6.09 8.83 7.59
N MET A 175 -6.78 9.83 7.02
CA MET A 175 -6.44 10.35 5.70
C MET A 175 -5.11 11.09 5.71
N GLY A 176 -4.84 11.93 6.71
CA GLY A 176 -3.53 12.57 6.88
C GLY A 176 -2.38 11.57 7.04
N GLN A 177 -2.64 10.45 7.73
CA GLN A 177 -1.69 9.36 7.85
C GLN A 177 -1.50 8.58 6.55
N LYS A 178 -2.57 8.36 5.76
CA LYS A 178 -2.47 7.74 4.43
C LYS A 178 -1.64 8.60 3.47
N TYR A 179 -1.85 9.90 3.46
CA TYR A 179 -1.00 10.80 2.67
C TYR A 179 0.46 10.76 3.11
N LEU A 180 0.73 10.69 4.41
CA LEU A 180 2.11 10.51 4.88
C LEU A 180 2.69 9.16 4.42
N LYS A 181 1.89 8.09 4.42
CA LYS A 181 2.34 6.77 3.95
C LYS A 181 2.68 6.75 2.46
N LEU A 182 2.09 7.63 1.62
CA LEU A 182 2.53 7.76 0.22
C LEU A 182 4.03 8.06 0.16
N PHE A 183 4.52 8.98 0.99
CA PHE A 183 5.94 9.36 1.02
C PHE A 183 6.85 8.24 1.54
N VAL A 184 6.36 7.36 2.42
CA VAL A 184 7.08 6.14 2.80
C VAL A 184 7.28 5.22 1.58
N ASN A 185 6.29 5.17 0.68
CA ASN A 185 6.29 4.31 -0.50
C ASN A 185 6.90 4.96 -1.75
N PHE A 186 7.17 6.28 -1.76
CA PHE A 186 7.65 7.01 -2.94
C PHE A 186 8.90 6.40 -3.56
N ASN A 187 9.81 5.93 -2.72
CA ASN A 187 11.07 5.35 -3.17
C ASN A 187 10.93 4.01 -3.90
N ASN A 188 9.74 3.39 -3.92
CA ASN A 188 9.51 2.13 -4.61
C ASN A 188 9.51 2.26 -6.14
N CYS A 189 9.31 3.47 -6.68
CA CYS A 189 9.25 3.71 -8.13
C CYS A 189 10.62 3.65 -8.81
N ILE A 190 11.68 4.22 -8.22
CA ILE A 190 13.01 4.29 -8.85
C ILE A 190 13.63 2.89 -9.06
N PRO A 191 13.65 1.97 -8.06
CA PRO A 191 14.04 0.58 -8.26
C PRO A 191 13.25 -0.13 -9.36
N ALA A 192 11.96 0.21 -9.51
CA ALA A 192 11.12 -0.38 -10.55
C ALA A 192 11.53 0.04 -11.97
N LEU A 193 12.08 1.24 -12.15
CA LEU A 193 12.62 1.67 -13.43
C LEU A 193 13.86 0.89 -13.84
N VAL A 194 14.77 0.62 -12.89
CA VAL A 194 16.08 0.03 -13.18
C VAL A 194 16.17 -1.47 -12.91
N GLY A 195 15.11 -2.09 -12.37
CA GLY A 195 15.05 -3.53 -12.10
C GLY A 195 16.02 -3.99 -11.00
N LYS A 196 16.41 -3.12 -10.07
CA LYS A 196 17.41 -3.38 -9.03
C LYS A 196 16.80 -3.33 -7.63
N SER A 197 17.48 -3.94 -6.65
CA SER A 197 17.11 -3.81 -5.24
C SER A 197 17.19 -2.37 -4.75
N MET A 198 16.54 -2.07 -3.61
CA MET A 198 16.64 -0.76 -2.97
C MET A 198 18.10 -0.38 -2.71
N GLN A 199 18.88 -1.31 -2.17
CA GLN A 199 20.29 -1.07 -1.84
C GLN A 199 21.13 -0.75 -3.07
N GLU A 200 20.98 -1.53 -4.15
CA GLU A 200 21.72 -1.29 -5.41
C GLU A 200 21.30 0.03 -6.08
N THR A 201 20.01 0.32 -6.10
CA THR A 201 19.46 1.54 -6.70
C THR A 201 19.97 2.78 -5.98
N PHE A 202 19.86 2.80 -4.67
CA PHE A 202 20.22 3.98 -3.86
C PHE A 202 21.70 4.02 -3.43
N SER A 203 22.53 3.10 -3.92
CA SER A 203 23.99 3.29 -3.91
C SER A 203 24.44 4.41 -4.88
N ASP A 204 23.63 4.75 -5.88
CA ASP A 204 23.85 5.86 -6.81
C ASP A 204 23.30 7.17 -6.23
N MET A 205 24.18 8.17 -6.08
CA MET A 205 23.82 9.46 -5.47
C MET A 205 22.86 10.28 -6.33
N ASP A 206 22.90 10.15 -7.68
CA ASP A 206 21.97 10.87 -8.55
C ASP A 206 20.54 10.32 -8.40
N LEU A 207 20.39 9.02 -8.23
CA LEU A 207 19.10 8.41 -7.93
C LEU A 207 18.59 8.80 -6.52
N CYS A 208 19.49 9.02 -5.57
CA CYS A 208 19.13 9.61 -4.28
C CYS A 208 18.65 11.07 -4.44
N ARG A 209 19.29 11.89 -5.28
CA ARG A 209 18.83 13.24 -5.59
C ARG A 209 17.46 13.23 -6.26
N LEU A 210 17.23 12.32 -7.23
CA LEU A 210 15.93 12.13 -7.84
C LEU A 210 14.84 11.83 -6.81
N SER A 211 15.12 10.93 -5.88
CA SER A 211 14.20 10.63 -4.77
C SER A 211 13.83 11.89 -3.97
N ILE A 212 14.81 12.75 -3.65
CA ILE A 212 14.55 14.01 -2.94
C ILE A 212 13.76 15.00 -3.78
N MET A 213 14.02 15.07 -5.09
CA MET A 213 13.26 15.94 -6.02
C MET A 213 11.79 15.54 -6.07
N LEU A 214 11.50 14.22 -6.22
CA LEU A 214 10.13 13.69 -6.20
C LEU A 214 9.43 13.98 -4.85
N LEU A 215 10.16 13.82 -3.75
CA LEU A 215 9.64 14.08 -2.41
C LEU A 215 9.30 15.57 -2.23
N ARG A 216 10.17 16.49 -2.66
CA ARG A 216 9.95 17.94 -2.59
C ARG A 216 8.73 18.37 -3.39
N GLU A 217 8.62 17.88 -4.62
CA GLU A 217 7.45 18.15 -5.44
C GLU A 217 6.17 17.65 -4.79
N GLY A 218 6.19 16.40 -4.29
CA GLY A 218 5.03 15.81 -3.63
C GLY A 218 4.59 16.58 -2.39
N VAL A 219 5.53 16.97 -1.52
CA VAL A 219 5.22 17.79 -0.32
C VAL A 219 4.67 19.15 -0.72
N GLY A 220 5.27 19.82 -1.71
CA GLY A 220 4.78 21.12 -2.18
C GLY A 220 3.34 21.05 -2.72
N ILE A 221 2.98 19.98 -3.41
CA ILE A 221 1.60 19.75 -3.90
C ILE A 221 0.63 19.48 -2.76
N ILE A 222 1.01 18.66 -1.77
CA ILE A 222 0.21 18.37 -0.58
C ILE A 222 -0.04 19.64 0.23
N ASP A 223 0.98 20.47 0.43
CA ASP A 223 0.86 21.75 1.15
C ASP A 223 -0.06 22.73 0.38
N GLN A 224 0.05 22.80 -0.94
CA GLN A 224 -0.84 23.62 -1.77
C GLN A 224 -2.28 23.12 -1.76
N ALA A 225 -2.49 21.81 -1.65
CA ALA A 225 -3.80 21.19 -1.50
C ALA A 225 -4.39 21.38 -0.09
N ASN A 226 -3.67 21.99 0.84
CA ASN A 226 -4.03 22.12 2.26
C ASN A 226 -4.34 20.77 2.92
N ILE A 227 -3.62 19.71 2.55
CA ILE A 227 -3.74 18.40 3.14
C ILE A 227 -2.82 18.30 4.35
N GLU A 228 -3.38 18.06 5.52
CA GLU A 228 -2.60 17.88 6.74
C GLU A 228 -1.96 16.50 6.76
N LEU A 229 -0.61 16.43 6.75
CA LEU A 229 0.11 15.20 7.03
C LEU A 229 0.09 14.88 8.53
N VAL A 230 -0.23 13.65 8.87
CA VAL A 230 -0.25 13.16 10.27
C VAL A 230 0.76 12.03 10.43
N SER A 231 1.57 12.10 11.50
CA SER A 231 2.62 11.11 11.79
C SER A 231 2.05 9.69 11.93
N LEU A 232 2.77 8.73 11.37
CA LEU A 232 2.56 7.30 11.65
C LEU A 232 3.31 6.93 12.95
N PRO A 233 2.95 5.84 13.63
CA PRO A 233 3.58 5.46 14.90
C PRO A 233 5.12 5.47 14.87
N ASP A 234 5.72 4.89 13.82
CA ASP A 234 7.18 4.79 13.70
C ASP A 234 7.77 5.69 12.60
N PHE A 235 6.97 6.57 12.03
CA PHE A 235 7.40 7.47 10.96
C PHE A 235 6.82 8.87 11.16
N PRO A 236 7.54 9.77 11.85
CA PRO A 236 7.11 11.14 12.08
C PRO A 236 7.13 11.95 10.77
N LYS A 237 6.10 12.81 10.56
CA LYS A 237 5.99 13.69 9.40
C LYS A 237 7.19 14.64 9.27
N GLU A 238 7.78 15.01 10.38
CA GLU A 238 8.97 15.87 10.47
C GLU A 238 10.17 15.29 9.70
N ARG A 239 10.24 13.96 9.56
CA ARG A 239 11.28 13.31 8.74
C ARG A 239 11.13 13.67 7.26
N VAL A 240 9.90 13.70 6.75
CA VAL A 240 9.61 14.08 5.35
C VAL A 240 9.91 15.56 5.15
N TYR A 241 9.35 16.44 5.99
CA TYR A 241 9.61 17.88 5.92
C TYR A 241 11.08 18.21 6.08
N GLY A 242 11.80 17.57 7.00
CA GLY A 242 13.23 17.75 7.19
C GLY A 242 14.05 17.44 5.92
N LEU A 243 13.75 16.32 5.26
CA LEU A 243 14.42 15.94 3.99
C LEU A 243 14.13 16.95 2.86
N THR A 244 12.93 17.51 2.82
CA THR A 244 12.56 18.46 1.75
C THR A 244 13.15 19.86 1.94
N GLN A 245 13.44 20.25 3.20
CA GLN A 245 13.90 21.60 3.53
C GLN A 245 15.43 21.73 3.59
N MET A 246 16.18 20.65 3.83
CA MET A 246 17.64 20.70 3.88
C MET A 246 18.28 20.75 2.49
N PRO A 247 19.57 21.16 2.32
CA PRO A 247 20.28 21.11 1.06
C PRO A 247 20.19 19.71 0.40
N ILE A 248 20.05 19.66 -0.92
CA ILE A 248 19.78 18.41 -1.65
C ILE A 248 20.87 17.36 -1.43
N GLU A 249 22.14 17.78 -1.38
CA GLU A 249 23.27 16.89 -1.16
C GLU A 249 23.22 16.21 0.20
N GLN A 250 22.85 16.97 1.22
CA GLN A 250 22.68 16.44 2.58
C GLN A 250 21.50 15.46 2.64
N ALA A 251 20.35 15.83 2.04
CA ALA A 251 19.18 14.96 1.99
C ALA A 251 19.45 13.67 1.22
N ALA A 252 20.12 13.76 0.06
CA ALA A 252 20.53 12.62 -0.74
C ALA A 252 21.49 11.69 0.01
N GLY A 253 22.44 12.26 0.76
CA GLY A 253 23.36 11.48 1.61
C GLY A 253 22.63 10.72 2.72
N ILE A 254 21.61 11.33 3.35
CA ILE A 254 20.75 10.65 4.34
C ILE A 254 19.96 9.53 3.67
N MET A 255 19.39 9.79 2.49
CA MET A 255 18.64 8.81 1.73
C MET A 255 19.50 7.60 1.34
N ASN A 256 20.70 7.86 0.79
CA ASN A 256 21.68 6.83 0.47
C ASN A 256 21.96 5.94 1.69
N LYS A 257 22.40 6.54 2.80
CA LYS A 257 22.72 5.81 4.03
C LYS A 257 21.54 5.00 4.55
N THR A 258 20.33 5.57 4.54
CA THR A 258 19.13 4.91 5.05
C THR A 258 18.74 3.72 4.19
N LEU A 259 18.64 3.90 2.86
CA LEU A 259 18.09 2.89 1.97
C LEU A 259 19.10 1.77 1.65
N THR A 260 20.40 2.06 1.67
CA THR A 260 21.44 1.01 1.50
C THR A 260 21.60 0.14 2.75
N SER A 261 21.18 0.63 3.92
CA SER A 261 21.30 -0.11 5.20
C SER A 261 19.97 -0.76 5.68
N LEU A 262 18.90 -0.73 4.87
CA LEU A 262 17.58 -1.26 5.26
C LEU A 262 17.58 -2.75 5.59
N SER A 263 18.37 -3.54 4.88
CA SER A 263 18.45 -4.99 5.04
C SER A 263 19.80 -5.51 4.55
N LYS A 264 20.26 -6.62 5.11
CA LYS A 264 21.42 -7.36 4.60
C LYS A 264 21.12 -8.09 3.30
N GLU A 265 19.88 -8.53 3.14
CA GLU A 265 19.40 -9.19 1.92
C GLU A 265 18.82 -8.15 0.95
N PRO A 266 18.89 -8.38 -0.38
CA PRO A 266 18.30 -7.48 -1.36
C PRO A 266 16.82 -7.26 -1.10
N LEU A 267 16.40 -5.99 -0.94
CA LEU A 267 15.01 -5.61 -0.69
C LEU A 267 14.39 -5.05 -1.97
N TYR A 268 13.29 -5.64 -2.39
CA TYR A 268 12.53 -5.22 -3.57
C TYR A 268 11.22 -4.54 -3.13
N GLY A 269 11.01 -3.31 -3.56
CA GLY A 269 9.77 -2.57 -3.29
C GLY A 269 8.55 -3.19 -3.97
N SER A 270 7.35 -2.85 -3.48
CA SER A 270 6.09 -3.44 -3.96
C SER A 270 5.83 -3.21 -5.45
N ILE A 271 6.24 -2.05 -6.00
CA ILE A 271 6.10 -1.73 -7.43
C ILE A 271 6.95 -2.70 -8.25
N LEU A 272 8.26 -2.81 -7.95
CA LEU A 272 9.15 -3.74 -8.66
C LEU A 272 8.70 -5.19 -8.54
N GLN A 273 8.23 -5.62 -7.37
CA GLN A 273 7.69 -6.96 -7.19
C GLN A 273 6.48 -7.25 -8.09
N SER A 274 5.64 -6.24 -8.36
CA SER A 274 4.52 -6.38 -9.31
C SER A 274 5.02 -6.52 -10.74
N VAL A 275 5.94 -5.65 -11.16
CA VAL A 275 6.58 -5.69 -12.49
C VAL A 275 7.25 -7.04 -12.74
N MET A 276 8.07 -7.53 -11.81
CA MET A 276 8.74 -8.84 -11.92
C MET A 276 7.77 -10.02 -12.09
N ARG A 277 6.53 -9.88 -11.62
CA ARG A 277 5.46 -10.88 -11.76
C ARG A 277 4.61 -10.68 -13.03
N GLY A 278 4.94 -9.69 -13.86
CA GLY A 278 4.13 -9.31 -15.04
C GLY A 278 2.72 -8.84 -14.65
N LYS A 279 2.60 -8.16 -13.50
CA LYS A 279 1.32 -7.63 -12.99
C LYS A 279 1.39 -6.11 -12.89
N PRO A 280 0.27 -5.40 -13.15
CA PRO A 280 0.20 -3.97 -12.87
C PRO A 280 0.58 -3.65 -11.43
N SER A 281 1.36 -2.59 -11.24
CA SER A 281 1.72 -2.10 -9.91
C SER A 281 0.66 -1.16 -9.35
N GLU A 282 0.93 -0.55 -8.20
CA GLU A 282 0.09 0.49 -7.60
C GLU A 282 0.71 1.88 -7.79
N ILE A 283 1.53 2.08 -8.83
CA ILE A 283 2.23 3.35 -9.09
C ILE A 283 1.26 4.53 -9.20
N ASP A 284 0.10 4.34 -9.85
CA ASP A 284 -0.95 5.34 -10.02
C ASP A 284 -1.55 5.81 -8.69
N PHE A 285 -1.55 4.95 -7.69
CA PHE A 285 -2.11 5.21 -6.35
C PHE A 285 -1.05 5.63 -5.33
N ILE A 286 0.20 5.79 -5.75
CA ILE A 286 1.33 6.27 -4.92
C ILE A 286 1.85 7.58 -5.52
N ASN A 287 2.79 7.53 -6.46
CA ASN A 287 3.31 8.73 -7.13
C ASN A 287 2.25 9.38 -8.03
N GLY A 288 1.39 8.55 -8.66
CA GLY A 288 0.28 9.02 -9.48
C GLY A 288 -0.76 9.82 -8.70
N GLU A 289 -0.95 9.58 -7.40
CA GLU A 289 -1.83 10.41 -6.57
C GLU A 289 -1.36 11.88 -6.53
N ILE A 290 -0.05 12.09 -6.43
CA ILE A 290 0.53 13.44 -6.46
C ILE A 290 0.37 14.07 -7.85
N ALA A 291 0.57 13.30 -8.91
CA ALA A 291 0.33 13.77 -10.27
C ALA A 291 -1.14 14.15 -10.50
N HIS A 292 -2.06 13.36 -9.97
CA HIS A 292 -3.50 13.61 -10.02
C HIS A 292 -3.88 14.90 -9.27
N LEU A 293 -3.38 15.09 -8.05
CA LEU A 293 -3.58 16.32 -7.27
C LEU A 293 -3.02 17.54 -8.02
N ALA A 294 -1.82 17.44 -8.57
CA ALA A 294 -1.24 18.53 -9.37
C ALA A 294 -2.12 18.92 -10.56
N ALA A 295 -2.62 17.93 -11.30
CA ALA A 295 -3.54 18.17 -12.42
C ALA A 295 -4.85 18.82 -11.96
N HIS A 296 -5.41 18.39 -10.81
CA HIS A 296 -6.60 19.01 -10.23
C HIS A 296 -6.40 20.50 -9.94
N PHE A 297 -5.24 20.88 -9.43
CA PHE A 297 -4.87 22.28 -9.17
C PHE A 297 -4.29 23.02 -10.40
N LYS A 298 -4.35 22.41 -11.59
CA LYS A 298 -3.84 22.96 -12.86
C LYS A 298 -2.35 23.35 -12.81
N MET A 299 -1.57 22.60 -12.07
CA MET A 299 -0.11 22.75 -12.02
C MET A 299 0.52 22.21 -13.32
N PRO A 300 1.74 22.65 -13.68
CA PRO A 300 2.47 22.11 -14.83
C PRO A 300 2.76 20.62 -14.66
N PRO A 301 3.11 19.88 -15.74
CA PRO A 301 3.54 18.49 -15.67
C PRO A 301 4.62 18.29 -14.61
N THR A 302 4.45 17.23 -13.80
CA THR A 302 5.26 16.98 -12.62
C THR A 302 6.31 15.89 -12.86
N LEU A 303 7.37 15.87 -12.04
CA LEU A 303 8.33 14.77 -12.01
C LEU A 303 7.66 13.46 -11.60
N ASN A 304 6.68 13.54 -10.70
CA ASN A 304 5.89 12.37 -10.28
C ASN A 304 5.03 11.82 -11.42
N ALA A 305 4.45 12.66 -12.30
CA ALA A 305 3.75 12.20 -13.49
C ALA A 305 4.72 11.48 -14.44
N LYS A 306 5.89 12.09 -14.69
CA LYS A 306 6.90 11.49 -15.56
C LYS A 306 7.40 10.12 -15.07
N ILE A 307 7.61 9.96 -13.76
CA ILE A 307 8.07 8.67 -13.24
C ILE A 307 6.96 7.60 -13.34
N VAL A 308 5.69 7.99 -13.21
CA VAL A 308 4.54 7.11 -13.45
C VAL A 308 4.55 6.60 -14.87
N ASP A 309 4.66 7.50 -15.86
CA ASP A 309 4.72 7.13 -17.29
C ASP A 309 5.87 6.17 -17.59
N MET A 310 7.04 6.40 -17.00
CA MET A 310 8.21 5.54 -17.18
C MET A 310 8.00 4.16 -16.53
N VAL A 311 7.35 4.07 -15.36
CA VAL A 311 7.01 2.77 -14.75
C VAL A 311 6.01 2.01 -15.63
N HIS A 312 5.00 2.68 -16.18
CA HIS A 312 4.07 2.06 -17.14
C HIS A 312 4.78 1.57 -18.41
N GLU A 313 5.81 2.26 -18.87
CA GLU A 313 6.62 1.78 -19.99
C GLU A 313 7.33 0.47 -19.64
N VAL A 314 7.92 0.36 -18.43
CA VAL A 314 8.53 -0.88 -17.94
C VAL A 314 7.48 -2.00 -17.82
N GLU A 315 6.31 -1.71 -17.26
CA GLU A 315 5.21 -2.68 -17.14
C GLU A 315 4.75 -3.22 -18.51
N ARG A 316 4.61 -2.33 -19.49
CA ARG A 316 4.15 -2.67 -20.84
C ARG A 316 5.21 -3.42 -21.65
N THR A 317 6.48 -3.06 -21.51
CA THR A 317 7.56 -3.60 -22.36
C THR A 317 8.30 -4.76 -21.71
N GLY A 318 8.27 -4.87 -20.37
CA GLY A 318 9.11 -5.77 -19.59
C GLY A 318 10.61 -5.38 -19.61
N LYS A 319 10.96 -4.20 -20.14
CA LYS A 319 12.35 -3.74 -20.27
C LYS A 319 12.61 -2.64 -19.24
N TYR A 320 13.63 -2.84 -18.43
CA TYR A 320 14.12 -1.84 -17.50
C TYR A 320 14.99 -0.79 -18.20
N PHE A 321 14.99 0.42 -17.70
CA PHE A 321 15.92 1.46 -18.09
C PHE A 321 17.29 1.22 -17.46
N SER A 322 18.34 1.62 -18.15
CA SER A 322 19.65 1.78 -17.51
C SER A 322 19.64 2.98 -16.55
N VAL A 323 20.55 2.98 -15.60
CA VAL A 323 20.70 4.11 -14.65
C VAL A 323 20.96 5.42 -15.41
N ASP A 324 21.78 5.38 -16.48
CA ASP A 324 22.12 6.56 -17.29
C ASP A 324 20.92 7.08 -18.08
N GLU A 325 20.03 6.21 -18.59
CA GLU A 325 18.77 6.63 -19.22
C GLU A 325 17.85 7.35 -18.22
N VAL A 326 17.74 6.83 -16.99
CA VAL A 326 16.98 7.50 -15.92
C VAL A 326 17.61 8.85 -15.59
N LYS A 327 18.92 8.93 -15.39
CA LYS A 327 19.64 10.17 -15.12
C LYS A 327 19.40 11.21 -16.22
N LYS A 328 19.51 10.80 -17.48
CA LYS A 328 19.27 11.66 -18.64
C LYS A 328 17.83 12.13 -18.68
N ALA A 329 16.88 11.23 -18.45
CA ALA A 329 15.45 11.57 -18.45
C ALA A 329 15.11 12.67 -17.45
N PHE A 330 15.75 12.68 -16.27
CA PHE A 330 15.51 13.68 -15.21
C PHE A 330 16.57 14.78 -15.15
N GLU A 331 17.41 14.92 -16.20
CA GLU A 331 18.45 15.98 -16.34
C GLU A 331 19.46 16.01 -15.18
N LEU A 332 19.70 14.86 -14.55
CA LEU A 332 20.60 14.78 -13.39
C LEU A 332 22.08 14.89 -13.78
N LEU A 333 22.42 14.69 -15.05
CA LEU A 333 23.79 14.76 -15.57
C LEU A 333 24.25 16.21 -15.84
N ALA A 334 23.30 17.18 -15.94
CA ALA A 334 23.62 18.57 -16.31
C ALA A 334 24.30 19.38 -15.18
N ASN A 335 24.24 18.91 -13.93
CA ASN A 335 24.70 19.66 -12.75
C ASN A 335 26.09 19.21 -12.23
N GLN A 336 26.84 18.40 -12.97
CA GLN A 336 28.20 17.98 -12.57
C GLN A 336 29.33 18.89 -13.11
N GLY A 337 28.97 20.04 -13.71
CA GLY A 337 29.91 20.91 -14.45
C GLY A 337 29.85 22.42 -14.11
N THR A 338 29.52 22.79 -12.85
CA THR A 338 29.77 24.19 -12.42
C THR A 338 30.20 24.23 -10.95
#